data_4966e283ab78a560f7bfd39a48da64a8
#
_entry.id   4966e283ab78a560f7bfd39a48da64a8
#
_cell.length_a   1.000
_cell.length_b   1.000
_cell.length_c   1.000
_cell.angle_alpha   90.00
_cell.angle_beta   90.00
_cell.angle_gamma   90.00
#
_symmetry.space_group_name_H-M   'P 1'
#
loop_
_entity.id
_entity.type
_entity.pdbx_description
1 polymer ?
#
loop_
_entity_poly.entity_id
_entity_poly.type
_entity_poly.pdbx_seq_one_letter_code
_entity_poly.pdbx_strand_id
1 'polypeptide(L)'
;MAIRKVTQINKGKRTPGIDVYRAMTDKKRGELFDMLKTRNIKYHVPKPAFRKYIKKKNGKLRSLGIPVIIDRVYQEIIRMVLEPQAEANFEPISYGFRPKRSAHDAIKRIWINTNRGIWKWVFEGDFKSCFDTLNHEFILEQIKGFPLYNLVKRFLKAGYVDNNVFRKTTMGTPQGGLLSPLLANIALTGLEKCLNIKYSKYGDSFRCTGDYKVVRYADDFIILAKNKKDIMKVYDLLQPYLNQRGLVLAKDKTKITSLYDGFDFLGFNIKFYIRNNKCLIKPSESSIRSFKAKIKDRFTWFNGHNVEELIEGLNPLIRGTANYWRHVNSSEIFSKMDNFIWQKTYRFIRRLHPNKGWNWIKKKYFPPLVRKSGKWNWILTDRKSGKYLIKMSWYHIHYHAMIKHDYSPYDKTKKEYFVNRTKRLSV
;
A
#
# COMPACT_ATOMS: atom_id res chain seq x y z
N MET A 1 -1.42 -2.93 24.54
CA MET A 1 -1.46 -3.14 23.06
C MET A 1 -0.71 -2.06 22.30
N ALA A 2 -0.98 -0.77 22.52
CA ALA A 2 -0.35 0.34 21.80
C ALA A 2 1.18 0.36 21.93
N ILE A 3 1.74 0.23 23.14
CA ILE A 3 3.19 0.14 23.39
C ILE A 3 3.83 -0.97 22.56
N ARG A 4 3.25 -2.20 22.59
CA ARG A 4 3.75 -3.34 21.82
C ARG A 4 3.78 -3.03 20.32
N LYS A 5 2.74 -2.40 19.80
CA LYS A 5 2.69 -2.04 18.37
C LYS A 5 3.79 -1.04 18.02
N VAL A 6 3.97 0.01 18.81
CA VAL A 6 4.95 1.06 18.54
C VAL A 6 6.39 0.58 18.70
N THR A 7 6.68 -0.18 19.78
CA THR A 7 8.05 -0.52 20.19
C THR A 7 8.56 -1.87 19.71
N GLN A 8 7.65 -2.77 19.28
CA GLN A 8 8.03 -4.13 18.85
C GLN A 8 7.63 -4.45 17.40
N ILE A 9 6.42 -4.07 16.97
CA ILE A 9 5.86 -4.49 15.67
C ILE A 9 6.22 -3.50 14.57
N ASN A 10 6.09 -2.19 14.81
CA ASN A 10 6.32 -1.16 13.80
C ASN A 10 7.76 -1.15 13.29
N LYS A 11 7.93 -0.98 11.98
CA LYS A 11 9.26 -0.85 11.35
C LYS A 11 10.06 0.35 11.89
N GLY A 12 9.38 1.43 12.25
CA GLY A 12 9.97 2.65 12.83
C GLY A 12 10.35 2.55 14.32
N LYS A 13 10.25 1.37 14.95
CA LYS A 13 10.55 1.17 16.40
C LYS A 13 11.95 1.63 16.84
N ARG A 14 12.93 1.56 15.93
CA ARG A 14 14.31 1.99 16.18
C ARG A 14 14.58 3.46 15.87
N THR A 15 13.64 4.17 15.23
CA THR A 15 13.80 5.56 14.82
C THR A 15 13.25 6.48 15.92
N PRO A 16 14.09 7.26 16.62
CA PRO A 16 13.64 8.18 17.65
C PRO A 16 13.01 9.44 17.04
N GLY A 17 12.26 10.19 17.87
CA GLY A 17 11.86 11.56 17.57
C GLY A 17 12.95 12.57 17.96
N ILE A 18 12.55 13.83 18.21
CA ILE A 18 13.45 14.92 18.61
C ILE A 18 14.11 14.69 19.99
N ASP A 19 13.53 13.85 20.83
CA ASP A 19 14.02 13.52 22.17
C ASP A 19 15.05 12.39 22.20
N VAL A 20 15.40 11.84 21.02
CA VAL A 20 16.33 10.71 20.86
C VAL A 20 15.94 9.44 21.63
N TYR A 21 14.80 9.45 22.32
CA TYR A 21 14.33 8.34 23.18
C TYR A 21 13.91 7.11 22.34
N ARG A 22 14.30 5.92 22.82
CA ARG A 22 13.94 4.61 22.24
C ARG A 22 13.57 3.64 23.35
N ALA A 23 12.43 2.97 23.23
CA ALA A 23 11.98 1.94 24.18
C ALA A 23 12.30 0.52 23.64
N MET A 24 13.58 0.17 23.59
CA MET A 24 14.06 -1.07 22.98
C MET A 24 14.14 -2.26 23.97
N THR A 25 14.30 -2.01 25.26
CA THR A 25 14.37 -3.01 26.33
C THR A 25 13.03 -3.16 27.04
N ASP A 26 12.80 -4.31 27.71
CA ASP A 26 11.57 -4.54 28.46
C ASP A 26 11.46 -3.58 29.65
N LYS A 27 12.58 -3.26 30.32
CA LYS A 27 12.64 -2.22 31.38
C LYS A 27 12.08 -0.89 30.86
N LYS A 28 12.59 -0.36 29.74
CA LYS A 28 12.11 0.91 29.16
C LYS A 28 10.65 0.85 28.71
N ARG A 29 10.14 -0.32 28.31
CA ARG A 29 8.73 -0.50 27.98
C ARG A 29 7.85 -0.52 29.22
N GLY A 30 8.34 -1.09 30.34
CA GLY A 30 7.71 -1.02 31.65
C GLY A 30 7.61 0.41 32.14
N GLU A 31 8.72 1.16 32.16
CA GLU A 31 8.76 2.59 32.51
C GLU A 31 7.75 3.42 31.67
N LEU A 32 7.68 3.14 30.36
CA LEU A 32 6.71 3.79 29.46
C LEU A 32 5.27 3.42 29.82
N PHE A 33 5.01 2.18 30.22
CA PHE A 33 3.69 1.72 30.67
C PHE A 33 3.27 2.42 31.96
N ASP A 34 4.14 2.46 32.95
CA ASP A 34 3.87 3.09 34.26
C ASP A 34 3.62 4.60 34.11
N MET A 35 4.41 5.26 33.28
CA MET A 35 4.18 6.67 32.94
C MET A 35 2.82 6.91 32.28
N LEU A 36 2.38 6.01 31.38
CA LEU A 36 1.09 6.14 30.73
C LEU A 36 -0.08 5.84 31.68
N LYS A 37 0.12 4.96 32.66
CA LYS A 37 -0.88 4.62 33.68
C LYS A 37 -1.14 5.81 34.63
N THR A 38 -0.12 6.55 34.98
CA THR A 38 -0.21 7.69 35.92
C THR A 38 -0.66 8.99 35.27
N ARG A 39 -0.52 9.13 33.94
CA ARG A 39 -0.84 10.38 33.23
C ARG A 39 -2.20 10.31 32.55
N ASN A 40 -3.00 11.34 32.76
CA ASN A 40 -4.26 11.46 32.03
C ASN A 40 -4.00 11.87 30.57
N ILE A 41 -4.38 11.01 29.63
CA ILE A 41 -4.21 11.20 28.19
C ILE A 41 -4.83 12.52 27.68
N LYS A 42 -5.92 12.99 28.29
CA LYS A 42 -6.61 14.23 27.89
C LYS A 42 -5.72 15.48 28.01
N TYR A 43 -4.74 15.47 28.92
CA TYR A 43 -3.84 16.62 29.16
C TYR A 43 -2.49 16.49 28.47
N HIS A 44 -2.26 15.43 27.70
CA HIS A 44 -1.00 15.25 27.01
C HIS A 44 -0.74 16.38 25.99
N VAL A 45 0.48 16.95 26.04
CA VAL A 45 0.97 17.96 25.09
C VAL A 45 1.96 17.29 24.14
N PRO A 46 1.62 17.14 22.86
CA PRO A 46 2.51 16.52 21.88
C PRO A 46 3.78 17.35 21.65
N LYS A 47 4.90 16.68 21.45
CA LYS A 47 6.15 17.32 21.01
C LYS A 47 6.14 17.51 19.47
N PRO A 48 6.85 18.52 18.95
CA PRO A 48 7.03 18.69 17.52
C PRO A 48 7.63 17.44 16.85
N ALA A 49 7.18 17.12 15.64
CA ALA A 49 7.73 15.99 14.90
C ALA A 49 9.11 16.33 14.32
N PHE A 50 10.04 15.39 14.36
CA PHE A 50 11.35 15.54 13.73
C PHE A 50 11.21 15.33 12.20
N ARG A 51 11.57 16.33 11.39
CA ARG A 51 11.46 16.25 9.94
C ARG A 51 12.69 15.57 9.32
N LYS A 52 12.44 14.58 8.46
CA LYS A 52 13.44 13.95 7.60
C LYS A 52 12.95 13.87 6.17
N TYR A 53 13.89 13.87 5.22
CA TYR A 53 13.58 13.78 3.80
C TYR A 53 14.04 12.44 3.24
N ILE A 54 13.17 11.80 2.42
CA ILE A 54 13.49 10.56 1.68
C ILE A 54 13.35 10.84 0.20
N LYS A 55 14.29 10.36 -0.60
CA LYS A 55 14.21 10.44 -2.06
C LYS A 55 13.07 9.53 -2.58
N LYS A 56 12.17 10.08 -3.37
CA LYS A 56 11.19 9.33 -4.17
C LYS A 56 11.88 8.71 -5.39
N LYS A 57 11.23 7.73 -6.06
CA LYS A 57 11.76 7.11 -7.29
C LYS A 57 12.02 8.11 -8.43
N ASN A 58 11.29 9.22 -8.46
CA ASN A 58 11.45 10.30 -9.44
C ASN A 58 12.47 11.38 -9.02
N GLY A 59 13.30 11.11 -8.02
CA GLY A 59 14.32 12.04 -7.50
C GLY A 59 13.78 13.13 -6.56
N LYS A 60 12.48 13.44 -6.56
CA LYS A 60 11.89 14.42 -5.65
C LYS A 60 11.97 13.96 -4.20
N LEU A 61 12.09 14.88 -3.27
CA LEU A 61 12.10 14.58 -1.83
C LEU A 61 10.68 14.41 -1.29
N ARG A 62 10.52 13.46 -0.36
CA ARG A 62 9.32 13.31 0.48
C ARG A 62 9.69 13.67 1.90
N SER A 63 8.97 14.62 2.49
CA SER A 63 9.10 14.96 3.90
C SER A 63 8.43 13.90 4.77
N LEU A 64 9.12 13.46 5.83
CA LEU A 64 8.56 12.60 6.88
C LEU A 64 8.63 13.35 8.20
N GLY A 65 7.53 13.40 8.94
CA GLY A 65 7.49 13.87 10.33
C GLY A 65 7.56 12.67 11.28
N ILE A 66 8.58 12.60 12.10
CA ILE A 66 8.82 11.49 13.02
C ILE A 66 8.47 11.95 14.45
N PRO A 67 7.29 11.58 14.99
CA PRO A 67 6.92 11.93 16.36
C PRO A 67 7.78 11.18 17.37
N VAL A 68 7.88 11.66 18.60
CA VAL A 68 8.51 10.96 19.71
C VAL A 68 7.76 9.67 20.06
N ILE A 69 8.44 8.72 20.72
CA ILE A 69 7.85 7.39 20.98
C ILE A 69 6.54 7.49 21.80
N ILE A 70 6.51 8.35 22.82
CA ILE A 70 5.32 8.53 23.65
C ILE A 70 4.13 9.06 22.82
N ASP A 71 4.36 10.02 21.94
CA ASP A 71 3.33 10.56 21.06
C ASP A 71 2.79 9.50 20.10
N ARG A 72 3.67 8.63 19.57
CA ARG A 72 3.22 7.49 18.76
C ARG A 72 2.32 6.55 19.55
N VAL A 73 2.60 6.32 20.84
CA VAL A 73 1.76 5.47 21.69
C VAL A 73 0.39 6.13 21.90
N TYR A 74 0.33 7.41 22.18
CA TYR A 74 -0.94 8.14 22.31
C TYR A 74 -1.69 8.19 20.96
N GLN A 75 -1.02 8.43 19.86
CA GLN A 75 -1.63 8.35 18.51
C GLN A 75 -2.22 6.96 18.23
N GLU A 76 -1.54 5.88 18.65
CA GLU A 76 -2.06 4.52 18.48
C GLU A 76 -3.27 4.26 19.38
N ILE A 77 -3.29 4.80 20.61
CA ILE A 77 -4.47 4.71 21.51
C ILE A 77 -5.66 5.43 20.87
N ILE A 78 -5.47 6.66 20.38
CA ILE A 78 -6.51 7.41 19.68
C ILE A 78 -7.00 6.60 18.46
N ARG A 79 -6.07 6.06 17.66
CA ARG A 79 -6.42 5.27 16.49
C ARG A 79 -7.28 4.06 16.85
N MET A 80 -6.95 3.33 17.92
CA MET A 80 -7.71 2.14 18.37
C MET A 80 -9.15 2.47 18.75
N VAL A 81 -9.43 3.68 19.22
CA VAL A 81 -10.77 4.12 19.63
C VAL A 81 -11.54 4.77 18.46
N LEU A 82 -10.84 5.59 17.67
CA LEU A 82 -11.47 6.35 16.57
C LEU A 82 -11.69 5.51 15.30
N GLU A 83 -10.80 4.55 15.01
CA GLU A 83 -10.85 3.77 13.77
C GLU A 83 -12.14 2.94 13.62
N PRO A 84 -12.67 2.26 14.67
CA PRO A 84 -13.96 1.56 14.55
C PRO A 84 -15.13 2.48 14.20
N GLN A 85 -15.16 3.68 14.78
CA GLN A 85 -16.21 4.68 14.52
C GLN A 85 -16.09 5.24 13.09
N ALA A 86 -14.89 5.58 12.67
CA ALA A 86 -14.62 6.07 11.32
C ALA A 86 -14.91 4.98 10.26
N GLU A 87 -14.55 3.72 10.55
CA GLU A 87 -14.75 2.58 9.64
C GLU A 87 -16.23 2.32 9.33
N ALA A 88 -17.14 2.60 10.28
CA ALA A 88 -18.58 2.52 10.07
C ALA A 88 -19.10 3.53 9.05
N ASN A 89 -18.42 4.67 8.89
CA ASN A 89 -18.83 5.78 8.02
C ASN A 89 -18.05 5.85 6.72
N PHE A 90 -16.99 5.04 6.55
CA PHE A 90 -16.17 5.08 5.35
C PHE A 90 -16.89 4.52 4.13
N GLU A 91 -16.75 5.19 3.02
CA GLU A 91 -17.22 4.73 1.72
C GLU A 91 -16.67 3.35 1.38
N PRO A 92 -17.52 2.41 0.90
CA PRO A 92 -17.11 1.04 0.63
C PRO A 92 -16.07 0.90 -0.47
N ILE A 93 -15.94 1.89 -1.35
CA ILE A 93 -14.97 1.93 -2.45
C ILE A 93 -13.58 2.45 -2.04
N SER A 94 -13.40 2.83 -0.78
CA SER A 94 -12.13 3.24 -0.22
C SER A 94 -11.41 2.04 0.40
N TYR A 95 -10.14 1.82 0.01
CA TYR A 95 -9.40 0.61 0.39
C TYR A 95 -8.07 0.88 1.11
N GLY A 96 -7.40 2.00 0.84
CA GLY A 96 -6.11 2.31 1.44
C GLY A 96 -6.17 2.60 2.93
N PHE A 97 -5.19 2.15 3.70
CA PHE A 97 -5.06 2.37 5.15
C PHE A 97 -6.23 1.87 6.01
N ARG A 98 -7.07 1.02 5.48
CA ARG A 98 -8.23 0.45 6.18
C ARG A 98 -7.96 -1.00 6.58
N PRO A 99 -8.46 -1.44 7.76
CA PRO A 99 -8.24 -2.80 8.24
C PRO A 99 -8.91 -3.84 7.32
N LYS A 100 -8.18 -4.96 7.08
CA LYS A 100 -8.64 -6.07 6.23
C LYS A 100 -8.93 -5.70 4.77
N ARG A 101 -8.64 -4.48 4.31
CA ARG A 101 -8.70 -4.05 2.91
C ARG A 101 -7.28 -3.94 2.33
N SER A 102 -7.15 -4.17 1.03
CA SER A 102 -5.87 -4.23 0.34
C SER A 102 -5.92 -3.58 -1.04
N ALA A 103 -4.76 -3.38 -1.66
CA ALA A 103 -4.67 -2.94 -3.05
C ALA A 103 -5.38 -3.91 -4.01
N HIS A 104 -5.35 -5.22 -3.73
CA HIS A 104 -6.03 -6.22 -4.55
C HIS A 104 -7.55 -6.10 -4.50
N ASP A 105 -8.13 -5.63 -3.38
CA ASP A 105 -9.57 -5.32 -3.30
C ASP A 105 -9.93 -4.18 -4.26
N ALA A 106 -9.12 -3.11 -4.28
CA ALA A 106 -9.29 -2.00 -5.21
C ALA A 106 -9.17 -2.46 -6.68
N ILE A 107 -8.14 -3.22 -7.00
CA ILE A 107 -7.91 -3.76 -8.35
C ILE A 107 -9.04 -4.70 -8.79
N LYS A 108 -9.54 -5.56 -7.89
CA LYS A 108 -10.69 -6.43 -8.20
C LYS A 108 -11.98 -5.62 -8.40
N ARG A 109 -12.19 -4.54 -7.64
CA ARG A 109 -13.31 -3.62 -7.85
C ARG A 109 -13.23 -2.92 -9.20
N ILE A 110 -12.05 -2.47 -9.62
CA ILE A 110 -11.83 -1.91 -10.95
C ILE A 110 -12.21 -2.93 -12.02
N TRP A 111 -11.72 -4.15 -11.92
CA TRP A 111 -12.04 -5.21 -12.86
C TRP A 111 -13.56 -5.46 -12.95
N ILE A 112 -14.27 -5.53 -11.83
CA ILE A 112 -15.75 -5.69 -11.81
C ILE A 112 -16.43 -4.55 -12.54
N ASN A 113 -15.95 -3.32 -12.39
CA ASN A 113 -16.54 -2.16 -13.04
C ASN A 113 -16.21 -2.09 -14.53
N THR A 114 -15.08 -2.64 -14.99
CA THR A 114 -14.56 -2.46 -16.36
C THR A 114 -14.70 -3.69 -17.25
N ASN A 115 -14.96 -4.89 -16.70
CA ASN A 115 -14.93 -6.16 -17.42
C ASN A 115 -15.96 -6.27 -18.57
N ARG A 116 -17.03 -5.47 -18.53
CA ARG A 116 -18.08 -5.44 -19.58
C ARG A 116 -17.87 -4.32 -20.60
N GLY A 117 -16.83 -3.49 -20.47
CA GLY A 117 -16.55 -2.39 -21.40
C GLY A 117 -17.58 -1.25 -21.40
N ILE A 118 -18.51 -1.20 -20.42
CA ILE A 118 -19.53 -0.17 -20.32
C ILE A 118 -18.92 1.19 -19.89
N TRP A 119 -18.01 1.16 -18.93
CA TRP A 119 -17.35 2.33 -18.36
C TRP A 119 -16.05 2.60 -19.12
N LYS A 120 -16.13 3.42 -20.17
CA LYS A 120 -15.08 3.55 -21.20
C LYS A 120 -14.05 4.63 -20.89
N TRP A 121 -14.37 5.58 -20.01
CA TRP A 121 -13.54 6.74 -19.71
C TRP A 121 -13.11 6.74 -18.27
N VAL A 122 -11.87 7.07 -18.04
CA VAL A 122 -11.21 7.02 -16.73
C VAL A 122 -10.60 8.36 -16.41
N PHE A 123 -10.95 8.91 -15.28
CA PHE A 123 -10.26 10.03 -14.65
C PHE A 123 -9.31 9.47 -13.60
N GLU A 124 -8.01 9.60 -13.84
CA GLU A 124 -6.95 9.26 -12.91
C GLU A 124 -6.65 10.49 -12.06
N GLY A 125 -7.03 10.47 -10.78
CA GLY A 125 -6.87 11.60 -9.85
C GLY A 125 -5.75 11.38 -8.86
N ASP A 126 -4.91 12.40 -8.68
CA ASP A 126 -3.85 12.48 -7.65
C ASP A 126 -3.95 13.84 -6.97
N PHE A 127 -3.93 13.89 -5.65
CA PHE A 127 -3.93 15.14 -4.90
C PHE A 127 -2.49 15.64 -4.73
N LYS A 128 -2.27 16.93 -5.01
CA LYS A 128 -0.98 17.57 -4.80
C LYS A 128 -0.68 17.63 -3.30
N SER A 129 0.35 16.87 -2.85
CA SER A 129 0.79 16.87 -1.45
C SER A 129 -0.33 16.65 -0.42
N CYS A 130 -1.26 15.74 -0.68
CA CYS A 130 -2.48 15.51 0.10
C CYS A 130 -2.27 15.61 1.62
N PHE A 131 -1.31 14.87 2.17
CA PHE A 131 -1.04 14.86 3.62
C PHE A 131 -0.56 16.20 4.17
N ASP A 132 0.05 17.06 3.35
CA ASP A 132 0.63 18.33 3.78
C ASP A 132 -0.38 19.50 3.67
N THR A 133 -1.53 19.31 2.98
CA THR A 133 -2.47 20.39 2.65
C THR A 133 -3.86 20.23 3.26
N LEU A 134 -4.18 19.07 3.86
CA LEU A 134 -5.49 18.83 4.47
C LEU A 134 -5.88 19.91 5.49
N ASN A 135 -7.09 20.46 5.34
CA ASN A 135 -7.64 21.47 6.25
C ASN A 135 -7.89 20.86 7.64
N HIS A 136 -7.28 21.44 8.68
CA HIS A 136 -7.43 20.99 10.06
C HIS A 136 -8.86 21.16 10.58
N GLU A 137 -9.52 22.26 10.26
CA GLU A 137 -10.89 22.55 10.71
C GLU A 137 -11.86 21.54 10.13
N PHE A 138 -11.71 21.23 8.84
CA PHE A 138 -12.50 20.19 8.20
C PHE A 138 -12.31 18.81 8.87
N ILE A 139 -11.06 18.39 9.14
CA ILE A 139 -10.78 17.13 9.85
C ILE A 139 -11.46 17.11 11.22
N LEU A 140 -11.31 18.20 11.97
CA LEU A 140 -11.83 18.34 13.32
C LEU A 140 -13.36 18.31 13.34
N GLU A 141 -14.01 18.93 12.38
CA GLU A 141 -15.48 18.88 12.27
C GLU A 141 -16.00 17.45 12.04
N GLN A 142 -15.28 16.63 11.25
CA GLN A 142 -15.66 15.23 11.03
C GLN A 142 -15.56 14.35 12.30
N ILE A 143 -14.81 14.77 13.31
CA ILE A 143 -14.64 14.03 14.57
C ILE A 143 -15.23 14.81 15.76
N LYS A 144 -16.12 15.76 15.51
CA LYS A 144 -16.84 16.48 16.56
C LYS A 144 -17.57 15.51 17.50
N GLY A 145 -17.46 15.75 18.81
CA GLY A 145 -17.99 14.83 19.82
C GLY A 145 -17.07 13.65 20.19
N PHE A 146 -15.96 13.45 19.52
CA PHE A 146 -15.00 12.42 19.93
C PHE A 146 -14.33 12.78 21.29
N PRO A 147 -14.30 11.88 22.28
CA PRO A 147 -13.80 12.19 23.63
C PRO A 147 -12.38 12.77 23.73
N LEU A 148 -11.53 12.44 22.75
CA LEU A 148 -10.15 12.93 22.65
C LEU A 148 -9.96 13.98 21.55
N TYR A 149 -11.04 14.66 21.16
CA TYR A 149 -11.03 15.73 20.15
C TYR A 149 -9.91 16.75 20.36
N ASN A 150 -9.80 17.30 21.60
CA ASN A 150 -8.79 18.29 21.92
C ASN A 150 -7.36 17.75 21.82
N LEU A 151 -7.15 16.47 22.08
CA LEU A 151 -5.85 15.84 21.89
C LEU A 151 -5.50 15.68 20.41
N VAL A 152 -6.46 15.28 19.57
CA VAL A 152 -6.26 15.25 18.11
C VAL A 152 -5.94 16.64 17.58
N LYS A 153 -6.65 17.69 18.04
CA LYS A 153 -6.36 19.09 17.68
C LYS A 153 -4.93 19.49 18.06
N ARG A 154 -4.45 19.11 19.24
CA ARG A 154 -3.06 19.36 19.64
C ARG A 154 -2.06 18.61 18.76
N PHE A 155 -2.31 17.35 18.40
CA PHE A 155 -1.44 16.61 17.47
C PHE A 155 -1.35 17.26 16.09
N LEU A 156 -2.44 17.77 15.55
CA LEU A 156 -2.46 18.49 14.27
C LEU A 156 -1.64 19.78 14.33
N LYS A 157 -1.65 20.46 15.48
CA LYS A 157 -0.97 21.76 15.71
C LYS A 157 0.41 21.63 16.35
N ALA A 158 0.92 20.41 16.61
CA ALA A 158 2.17 20.18 17.32
C ALA A 158 3.42 20.75 16.62
N GLY A 159 3.34 21.04 15.32
CA GLY A 159 4.47 21.53 14.55
C GLY A 159 5.52 20.47 14.24
N TYR A 160 6.61 20.92 13.67
CA TYR A 160 7.77 20.07 13.37
C TYR A 160 9.08 20.85 13.49
N VAL A 161 10.16 20.13 13.72
CA VAL A 161 11.52 20.68 13.70
C VAL A 161 12.21 20.21 12.41
N ASP A 162 12.68 21.18 11.63
CA ASP A 162 13.40 20.98 10.38
C ASP A 162 14.74 21.72 10.44
N ASN A 163 15.84 21.03 10.30
CA ASN A 163 17.18 21.59 10.46
C ASN A 163 17.34 22.43 11.77
N ASN A 164 16.85 21.89 12.88
CA ASN A 164 16.84 22.52 14.21
C ASN A 164 15.96 23.79 14.34
N VAL A 165 15.18 24.13 13.34
CA VAL A 165 14.22 25.24 13.37
C VAL A 165 12.81 24.70 13.58
N PHE A 166 12.12 25.21 14.61
CA PHE A 166 10.70 24.89 14.83
C PHE A 166 9.81 25.58 13.80
N ARG A 167 8.86 24.84 13.27
CA ARG A 167 7.84 25.35 12.33
C ARG A 167 6.45 24.93 12.80
N LYS A 168 5.54 25.90 12.88
CA LYS A 168 4.12 25.66 13.18
C LYS A 168 3.45 24.91 12.01
N THR A 169 2.43 24.11 12.34
CA THR A 169 1.53 23.47 11.35
C THR A 169 0.15 24.12 11.44
N THR A 170 -0.31 24.68 10.32
CA THR A 170 -1.64 25.28 10.15
C THR A 170 -2.56 24.40 9.31
N MET A 171 -1.98 23.47 8.56
CA MET A 171 -2.67 22.51 7.69
C MET A 171 -1.86 21.20 7.62
N GLY A 172 -2.50 20.18 7.10
CA GLY A 172 -1.88 18.87 6.86
C GLY A 172 -1.76 17.99 8.10
N THR A 173 -1.34 16.76 7.85
CA THR A 173 -1.04 15.77 8.91
C THR A 173 0.40 15.28 8.73
N PRO A 174 1.19 15.12 9.80
CA PRO A 174 2.60 14.74 9.67
C PRO A 174 2.73 13.35 8.99
N GLN A 175 3.37 13.30 7.82
CA GLN A 175 3.66 12.04 7.15
C GLN A 175 4.62 11.21 8.00
N GLY A 176 4.13 10.10 8.58
CA GLY A 176 4.88 9.23 9.51
C GLY A 176 4.25 9.09 10.89
N GLY A 177 3.28 9.92 11.23
CA GLY A 177 2.42 9.71 12.40
C GLY A 177 1.49 8.49 12.22
N LEU A 178 1.22 7.76 13.30
CA LEU A 178 0.34 6.58 13.26
C LEU A 178 -1.13 6.92 13.05
N LEU A 179 -1.52 8.12 13.45
CA LEU A 179 -2.89 8.63 13.33
C LEU A 179 -3.17 9.25 11.97
N SER A 180 -2.14 9.79 11.29
CA SER A 180 -2.27 10.54 10.04
C SER A 180 -3.00 9.79 8.90
N PRO A 181 -2.78 8.48 8.68
CA PRO A 181 -3.53 7.74 7.64
C PRO A 181 -5.03 7.64 7.93
N LEU A 182 -5.42 7.53 9.20
CA LEU A 182 -6.83 7.50 9.60
C LEU A 182 -7.47 8.88 9.40
N LEU A 183 -6.83 9.95 9.86
CA LEU A 183 -7.32 11.33 9.68
C LEU A 183 -7.43 11.70 8.20
N ALA A 184 -6.46 11.29 7.37
CA ALA A 184 -6.55 11.47 5.93
C ALA A 184 -7.76 10.74 5.32
N ASN A 185 -8.02 9.48 5.72
CA ASN A 185 -9.21 8.77 5.24
C ASN A 185 -10.52 9.43 5.70
N ILE A 186 -10.57 9.95 6.93
CA ILE A 186 -11.72 10.71 7.44
C ILE A 186 -11.96 11.95 6.58
N ALA A 187 -10.90 12.73 6.31
CA ALA A 187 -10.99 13.91 5.46
C ALA A 187 -11.39 13.60 4.01
N LEU A 188 -10.88 12.49 3.46
CA LEU A 188 -11.14 12.09 2.07
C LEU A 188 -12.47 11.34 1.87
N THR A 189 -13.23 11.07 2.91
CA THR A 189 -14.58 10.52 2.81
C THR A 189 -15.54 11.57 2.22
N GLY A 190 -16.52 11.14 1.42
CA GLY A 190 -17.49 12.03 0.75
C GLY A 190 -17.26 12.18 -0.75
N LEU A 191 -16.32 11.46 -1.35
CA LEU A 191 -16.06 11.48 -2.79
C LEU A 191 -17.25 10.88 -3.59
N GLU A 192 -17.89 9.84 -3.08
CA GLU A 192 -19.10 9.25 -3.68
C GLU A 192 -20.28 10.22 -3.60
N LYS A 193 -20.45 10.89 -2.47
CA LYS A 193 -21.51 11.91 -2.28
C LYS A 193 -21.34 13.07 -3.27
N CYS A 194 -20.12 13.55 -3.45
CA CYS A 194 -19.78 14.60 -4.38
C CYS A 194 -20.17 14.26 -5.83
N LEU A 195 -20.03 12.98 -6.22
CA LEU A 195 -20.37 12.48 -7.55
C LEU A 195 -21.81 11.92 -7.64
N ASN A 196 -22.65 12.20 -6.63
CA ASN A 196 -24.04 11.73 -6.55
C ASN A 196 -24.19 10.19 -6.74
N ILE A 197 -23.22 9.43 -6.23
CA ILE A 197 -23.23 7.97 -6.29
C ILE A 197 -24.09 7.45 -5.14
N LYS A 198 -25.09 6.60 -5.48
CA LYS A 198 -25.99 5.96 -4.53
C LYS A 198 -25.86 4.43 -4.65
N TYR A 199 -26.26 3.75 -3.59
CA TYR A 199 -26.29 2.29 -3.55
C TYR A 199 -27.69 1.80 -3.20
N SER A 200 -28.22 0.89 -4.00
CA SER A 200 -29.42 0.13 -3.69
C SER A 200 -29.01 -1.27 -3.23
N LYS A 201 -29.63 -1.73 -2.14
CA LYS A 201 -29.42 -3.09 -1.64
C LYS A 201 -30.19 -4.08 -2.53
N TYR A 202 -29.52 -5.18 -2.90
CA TYR A 202 -30.13 -6.26 -3.68
C TYR A 202 -29.68 -7.59 -3.06
N GLY A 203 -30.51 -8.20 -2.22
CA GLY A 203 -30.11 -9.31 -1.37
C GLY A 203 -28.89 -8.96 -0.52
N ASP A 204 -27.87 -9.82 -0.54
CA ASP A 204 -26.56 -9.59 0.11
C ASP A 204 -25.60 -8.70 -0.69
N SER A 205 -26.02 -8.18 -1.83
CA SER A 205 -25.19 -7.35 -2.70
C SER A 205 -25.68 -5.91 -2.78
N PHE A 206 -24.80 -5.01 -3.21
CA PHE A 206 -25.13 -3.61 -3.44
C PHE A 206 -24.94 -3.27 -4.91
N ARG A 207 -25.96 -2.68 -5.50
CA ARG A 207 -25.90 -2.12 -6.85
C ARG A 207 -25.65 -0.62 -6.75
N CYS A 208 -24.54 -0.18 -7.30
CA CYS A 208 -24.23 1.23 -7.43
C CYS A 208 -25.04 1.83 -8.58
N THR A 209 -25.75 2.93 -8.32
CA THR A 209 -26.50 3.73 -9.28
C THR A 209 -25.80 5.07 -9.48
N GLY A 210 -26.06 5.75 -10.61
CA GLY A 210 -25.42 7.00 -10.99
C GLY A 210 -24.54 6.88 -12.23
N ASP A 211 -24.01 8.04 -12.68
CA ASP A 211 -23.27 8.18 -13.92
C ASP A 211 -21.78 7.91 -13.77
N TYR A 212 -21.34 7.69 -12.53
CA TYR A 212 -19.95 7.49 -12.19
C TYR A 212 -19.72 6.22 -11.36
N LYS A 213 -18.50 5.68 -11.44
CA LYS A 213 -17.97 4.68 -10.50
C LYS A 213 -16.66 5.19 -9.96
N VAL A 214 -16.41 4.99 -8.67
CA VAL A 214 -15.18 5.44 -8.01
C VAL A 214 -14.47 4.25 -7.40
N VAL A 215 -13.15 4.30 -7.39
CA VAL A 215 -12.29 3.42 -6.59
C VAL A 215 -11.16 4.27 -6.01
N ARG A 216 -11.02 4.29 -4.68
CA ARG A 216 -10.01 5.06 -3.98
C ARG A 216 -9.08 4.17 -3.16
N TYR A 217 -7.81 4.45 -3.22
CA TYR A 217 -6.79 3.83 -2.38
C TYR A 217 -5.91 4.91 -1.73
N ALA A 218 -6.24 5.29 -0.52
CA ALA A 218 -5.66 6.45 0.17
C ALA A 218 -5.87 7.74 -0.63
N ASP A 219 -4.80 8.39 -1.05
CA ASP A 219 -4.75 9.60 -1.88
C ASP A 219 -4.87 9.32 -3.39
N ASP A 220 -4.62 8.10 -3.85
CA ASP A 220 -4.83 7.71 -5.24
C ASP A 220 -6.30 7.32 -5.50
N PHE A 221 -6.93 7.85 -6.55
CA PHE A 221 -8.29 7.46 -6.91
C PHE A 221 -8.52 7.49 -8.42
N ILE A 222 -9.50 6.72 -8.85
CA ILE A 222 -10.02 6.75 -10.21
C ILE A 222 -11.53 6.96 -10.20
N ILE A 223 -12.02 7.67 -11.21
CA ILE A 223 -13.45 7.80 -11.50
C ILE A 223 -13.68 7.28 -12.92
N LEU A 224 -14.72 6.48 -13.08
CA LEU A 224 -15.11 5.91 -14.36
C LEU A 224 -16.42 6.53 -14.83
N ALA A 225 -16.52 6.84 -16.11
CA ALA A 225 -17.76 7.26 -16.77
C ALA A 225 -17.99 6.51 -18.06
N LYS A 226 -19.24 6.50 -18.55
CA LYS A 226 -19.62 5.80 -19.77
C LYS A 226 -19.14 6.51 -21.03
N ASN A 227 -19.14 7.84 -21.03
CA ASN A 227 -18.79 8.67 -22.17
C ASN A 227 -17.80 9.79 -21.79
N LYS A 228 -17.19 10.42 -22.82
CA LYS A 228 -16.19 11.47 -22.66
C LYS A 228 -16.76 12.76 -22.08
N LYS A 229 -18.00 13.11 -22.44
CA LYS A 229 -18.66 14.33 -21.97
C LYS A 229 -18.83 14.32 -20.45
N ASP A 230 -19.24 13.17 -19.88
CA ASP A 230 -19.46 13.07 -18.43
C ASP A 230 -18.12 13.04 -17.66
N ILE A 231 -17.08 12.37 -18.16
CA ILE A 231 -15.81 12.33 -17.45
C ILE A 231 -15.14 13.72 -17.40
N MET A 232 -15.38 14.58 -18.38
CA MET A 232 -14.87 15.96 -18.38
C MET A 232 -15.51 16.81 -17.28
N LYS A 233 -16.78 16.60 -16.94
CA LYS A 233 -17.49 17.30 -15.86
C LYS A 233 -16.92 17.01 -14.47
N VAL A 234 -16.13 15.96 -14.32
CA VAL A 234 -15.56 15.54 -13.02
C VAL A 234 -14.70 16.64 -12.41
N TYR A 235 -14.00 17.43 -13.21
CA TYR A 235 -13.22 18.56 -12.69
C TYR A 235 -14.10 19.56 -11.91
N ASP A 236 -15.23 19.94 -12.48
CA ASP A 236 -16.16 20.90 -11.86
C ASP A 236 -16.86 20.28 -10.65
N LEU A 237 -17.30 19.03 -10.78
CA LEU A 237 -17.95 18.29 -9.68
C LEU A 237 -17.04 18.12 -8.46
N LEU A 238 -15.74 17.95 -8.66
CA LEU A 238 -14.78 17.81 -7.57
C LEU A 238 -14.42 19.13 -6.89
N GLN A 239 -14.64 20.28 -7.53
CA GLN A 239 -14.18 21.57 -7.00
C GLN A 239 -14.70 21.89 -5.58
N PRO A 240 -16.00 21.75 -5.26
CA PRO A 240 -16.51 21.96 -3.90
C PRO A 240 -15.89 21.00 -2.87
N TYR A 241 -15.72 19.72 -3.26
CA TYR A 241 -15.09 18.69 -2.42
C TYR A 241 -13.64 19.06 -2.09
N LEU A 242 -12.88 19.53 -3.09
CA LEU A 242 -11.48 19.94 -2.96
C LEU A 242 -11.33 21.17 -2.05
N ASN A 243 -12.12 22.20 -2.30
CA ASN A 243 -12.07 23.47 -1.57
C ASN A 243 -12.31 23.29 -0.07
N GLN A 244 -13.34 22.53 0.32
CA GLN A 244 -13.64 22.24 1.72
C GLN A 244 -12.49 21.58 2.47
N ARG A 245 -11.68 20.77 1.77
CA ARG A 245 -10.60 19.95 2.33
C ARG A 245 -9.23 20.58 2.21
N GLY A 246 -9.11 21.74 1.56
CA GLY A 246 -7.82 22.37 1.26
C GLY A 246 -6.98 21.56 0.26
N LEU A 247 -7.63 20.81 -0.64
CA LEU A 247 -6.97 19.96 -1.61
C LEU A 247 -6.92 20.59 -2.99
N VAL A 248 -5.89 20.22 -3.74
CA VAL A 248 -5.72 20.61 -5.14
C VAL A 248 -5.31 19.36 -5.93
N LEU A 249 -5.85 19.21 -7.14
CA LEU A 249 -5.42 18.14 -8.05
C LEU A 249 -4.01 18.42 -8.58
N ALA A 250 -3.18 17.39 -8.64
CA ALA A 250 -1.86 17.45 -9.24
C ALA A 250 -1.98 17.46 -10.76
N LYS A 251 -1.84 18.64 -11.40
CA LYS A 251 -2.02 18.83 -12.84
C LYS A 251 -1.13 17.91 -13.69
N ASP A 252 0.09 17.62 -13.21
CA ASP A 252 1.08 16.76 -13.88
C ASP A 252 0.74 15.27 -13.81
N LYS A 253 -0.18 14.87 -12.97
CA LYS A 253 -0.54 13.47 -12.76
C LYS A 253 -2.02 13.16 -13.00
N THR A 254 -2.87 14.18 -12.92
CA THR A 254 -4.31 14.02 -13.18
C THR A 254 -4.55 14.01 -14.68
N LYS A 255 -5.18 12.95 -15.18
CA LYS A 255 -5.46 12.81 -16.61
C LYS A 255 -6.73 12.04 -16.87
N ILE A 256 -7.29 12.24 -18.05
CA ILE A 256 -8.43 11.49 -18.58
C ILE A 256 -7.92 10.54 -19.67
N THR A 257 -8.19 9.26 -19.50
CA THR A 257 -7.71 8.20 -20.38
C THR A 257 -8.88 7.34 -20.83
N SER A 258 -8.83 6.84 -22.07
CA SER A 258 -9.77 5.81 -22.52
C SER A 258 -9.38 4.44 -21.92
N LEU A 259 -10.36 3.66 -21.52
CA LEU A 259 -10.14 2.27 -21.10
C LEU A 259 -9.51 1.40 -22.20
N TYR A 260 -9.69 1.79 -23.45
CA TYR A 260 -9.10 1.13 -24.61
C TYR A 260 -7.61 1.41 -24.78
N ASP A 261 -7.14 2.58 -24.35
CA ASP A 261 -5.72 2.92 -24.30
C ASP A 261 -5.04 2.27 -23.10
N GLY A 262 -5.81 2.10 -22.01
CA GLY A 262 -5.37 1.53 -20.76
C GLY A 262 -4.75 2.57 -19.83
N PHE A 263 -4.76 2.27 -18.53
CA PHE A 263 -4.21 3.12 -17.47
C PHE A 263 -3.52 2.30 -16.40
N ASP A 264 -2.66 2.95 -15.64
CA ASP A 264 -1.92 2.33 -14.54
C ASP A 264 -2.50 2.73 -13.19
N PHE A 265 -2.81 1.76 -12.34
CA PHE A 265 -3.26 1.99 -10.97
C PHE A 265 -2.63 0.98 -10.01
N LEU A 266 -2.06 1.44 -8.90
CA LEU A 266 -1.41 0.63 -7.85
C LEU A 266 -0.38 -0.38 -8.40
N GLY A 267 0.32 -0.01 -9.46
CA GLY A 267 1.35 -0.85 -10.08
C GLY A 267 0.82 -1.92 -11.04
N PHE A 268 -0.44 -1.82 -11.41
CA PHE A 268 -1.08 -2.66 -12.44
C PHE A 268 -1.56 -1.80 -13.60
N ASN A 269 -1.49 -2.35 -14.81
CA ASN A 269 -2.06 -1.79 -16.02
C ASN A 269 -3.42 -2.44 -16.27
N ILE A 270 -4.45 -1.63 -16.50
CA ILE A 270 -5.83 -2.04 -16.74
C ILE A 270 -6.19 -1.60 -18.16
N LYS A 271 -6.54 -2.54 -19.02
CA LYS A 271 -6.86 -2.27 -20.43
C LYS A 271 -7.98 -3.16 -20.92
N PHE A 272 -8.93 -2.59 -21.67
CA PHE A 272 -9.99 -3.34 -22.35
C PHE A 272 -9.59 -3.61 -23.80
N TYR A 273 -9.61 -4.87 -24.18
CA TYR A 273 -9.26 -5.34 -25.52
C TYR A 273 -10.53 -5.59 -26.30
N ILE A 274 -10.86 -4.71 -27.26
CA ILE A 274 -12.08 -4.76 -28.07
C ILE A 274 -12.16 -6.09 -28.83
N ARG A 275 -11.06 -6.51 -29.47
CA ARG A 275 -11.01 -7.75 -30.28
C ARG A 275 -11.45 -8.98 -29.47
N ASN A 276 -11.14 -9.06 -28.21
CA ASN A 276 -11.43 -10.20 -27.34
C ASN A 276 -12.61 -9.94 -26.40
N ASN A 277 -13.21 -8.75 -26.45
CA ASN A 277 -14.25 -8.27 -25.54
C ASN A 277 -13.91 -8.52 -24.05
N LYS A 278 -12.66 -8.25 -23.65
CA LYS A 278 -12.15 -8.57 -22.31
C LYS A 278 -11.34 -7.45 -21.72
N CYS A 279 -11.56 -7.17 -20.44
CA CYS A 279 -10.66 -6.34 -19.64
C CYS A 279 -9.58 -7.22 -19.03
N LEU A 280 -8.32 -6.93 -19.34
CA LEU A 280 -7.16 -7.59 -18.76
C LEU A 280 -6.45 -6.64 -17.80
N ILE A 281 -6.05 -7.20 -16.66
CA ILE A 281 -5.19 -6.51 -15.70
C ILE A 281 -3.86 -7.25 -15.64
N LYS A 282 -2.77 -6.53 -15.86
CA LYS A 282 -1.41 -7.05 -15.83
C LYS A 282 -0.54 -6.19 -14.91
N PRO A 283 0.59 -6.68 -14.36
CA PRO A 283 1.61 -5.80 -13.78
C PRO A 283 2.00 -4.70 -14.76
N SER A 284 2.08 -3.45 -14.29
CA SER A 284 2.43 -2.31 -15.15
C SER A 284 3.90 -2.40 -15.59
N GLU A 285 4.21 -1.78 -16.72
CA GLU A 285 5.61 -1.73 -17.21
C GLU A 285 6.56 -1.08 -16.21
N SER A 286 6.10 -0.04 -15.52
CA SER A 286 6.86 0.63 -14.46
C SER A 286 7.17 -0.32 -13.29
N SER A 287 6.21 -1.18 -12.91
CA SER A 287 6.40 -2.21 -11.89
C SER A 287 7.39 -3.29 -12.33
N ILE A 288 7.29 -3.74 -13.56
CA ILE A 288 8.21 -4.72 -14.16
C ILE A 288 9.63 -4.16 -14.22
N ARG A 289 9.80 -2.92 -14.71
CA ARG A 289 11.10 -2.23 -14.73
C ARG A 289 11.69 -2.08 -13.32
N SER A 290 10.87 -1.69 -12.33
CA SER A 290 11.30 -1.56 -10.94
C SER A 290 11.74 -2.91 -10.35
N PHE A 291 11.03 -4.00 -10.64
CA PHE A 291 11.42 -5.34 -10.20
C PHE A 291 12.75 -5.77 -10.82
N LYS A 292 12.92 -5.60 -12.15
CA LYS A 292 14.18 -5.90 -12.84
C LYS A 292 15.35 -5.11 -12.29
N ALA A 293 15.16 -3.82 -11.96
CA ALA A 293 16.18 -2.99 -11.33
C ALA A 293 16.59 -3.55 -9.96
N LYS A 294 15.63 -3.85 -9.08
CA LYS A 294 15.91 -4.46 -7.77
C LYS A 294 16.64 -5.80 -7.87
N ILE A 295 16.29 -6.64 -8.85
CA ILE A 295 17.02 -7.90 -9.11
C ILE A 295 18.46 -7.60 -9.52
N LYS A 296 18.69 -6.64 -10.43
CA LYS A 296 20.06 -6.24 -10.83
C LYS A 296 20.87 -5.77 -9.62
N ASP A 297 20.29 -4.87 -8.82
CA ASP A 297 20.94 -4.31 -7.62
C ASP A 297 21.34 -5.42 -6.63
N ARG A 298 20.47 -6.45 -6.45
CA ARG A 298 20.80 -7.61 -5.60
C ARG A 298 21.97 -8.41 -6.17
N PHE A 299 21.98 -8.71 -7.48
CA PHE A 299 23.12 -9.41 -8.09
C PHE A 299 24.42 -8.60 -8.00
N THR A 300 24.35 -7.28 -8.09
CA THR A 300 25.51 -6.39 -7.89
C THR A 300 25.98 -6.42 -6.43
N TRP A 301 25.06 -6.32 -5.49
CA TRP A 301 25.38 -6.38 -4.04
C TRP A 301 26.06 -7.69 -3.65
N PHE A 302 25.56 -8.82 -4.15
CA PHE A 302 26.10 -10.15 -3.84
C PHE A 302 27.29 -10.54 -4.72
N ASN A 303 27.86 -9.62 -5.49
CA ASN A 303 29.09 -9.89 -6.25
C ASN A 303 30.23 -10.21 -5.27
N GLY A 304 30.89 -11.36 -5.43
CA GLY A 304 31.91 -11.86 -4.49
C GLY A 304 31.36 -12.68 -3.30
N HIS A 305 30.05 -12.72 -3.11
CA HIS A 305 29.42 -13.56 -2.08
C HIS A 305 29.17 -14.98 -2.58
N ASN A 306 28.86 -15.89 -1.63
CA ASN A 306 28.53 -17.28 -1.96
C ASN A 306 27.08 -17.41 -2.53
N VAL A 307 26.78 -18.60 -3.04
CA VAL A 307 25.48 -18.89 -3.68
C VAL A 307 24.33 -18.90 -2.68
N GLU A 308 24.58 -19.39 -1.45
CA GLU A 308 23.58 -19.42 -0.40
C GLU A 308 23.06 -18.01 -0.04
N GLU A 309 23.97 -17.07 0.20
CA GLU A 309 23.65 -15.68 0.51
C GLU A 309 22.87 -15.00 -0.63
N LEU A 310 23.26 -15.26 -1.89
CA LEU A 310 22.53 -14.78 -3.05
C LEU A 310 21.08 -15.28 -3.06
N ILE A 311 20.87 -16.59 -2.83
CA ILE A 311 19.54 -17.21 -2.78
C ILE A 311 18.69 -16.58 -1.67
N GLU A 312 19.27 -16.41 -0.48
CA GLU A 312 18.59 -15.77 0.66
C GLU A 312 18.21 -14.31 0.38
N GLY A 313 19.07 -13.59 -0.33
CA GLY A 313 18.81 -12.20 -0.70
C GLY A 313 17.77 -12.03 -1.80
N LEU A 314 17.65 -12.99 -2.73
CA LEU A 314 16.72 -12.93 -3.86
C LEU A 314 15.33 -13.50 -3.54
N ASN A 315 15.25 -14.62 -2.82
CA ASN A 315 13.99 -15.32 -2.58
C ASN A 315 12.90 -14.46 -1.92
N PRO A 316 13.17 -13.61 -0.92
CA PRO A 316 12.15 -12.72 -0.36
C PRO A 316 11.59 -11.72 -1.38
N LEU A 317 12.45 -11.18 -2.26
CA LEU A 317 12.05 -10.25 -3.29
C LEU A 317 11.18 -10.92 -4.36
N ILE A 318 11.58 -12.12 -4.83
CA ILE A 318 10.82 -12.91 -5.81
C ILE A 318 9.47 -13.30 -5.23
N ARG A 319 9.46 -13.87 -4.01
CA ARG A 319 8.23 -14.30 -3.30
C ARG A 319 7.26 -13.14 -3.09
N GLY A 320 7.75 -12.03 -2.57
CA GLY A 320 6.92 -10.86 -2.31
C GLY A 320 6.29 -10.28 -3.59
N THR A 321 7.05 -10.24 -4.69
CA THR A 321 6.55 -9.75 -5.98
C THR A 321 5.59 -10.74 -6.63
N ALA A 322 5.89 -12.04 -6.61
CA ALA A 322 5.00 -13.07 -7.15
C ALA A 322 3.66 -13.09 -6.40
N ASN A 323 3.66 -13.03 -5.07
CA ASN A 323 2.44 -12.95 -4.28
C ASN A 323 1.62 -11.69 -4.57
N TYR A 324 2.27 -10.55 -4.85
CA TYR A 324 1.58 -9.32 -5.23
C TYR A 324 0.96 -9.40 -6.63
N TRP A 325 1.63 -10.05 -7.58
CA TRP A 325 1.18 -10.11 -8.97
C TRP A 325 0.28 -11.31 -9.30
N ARG A 326 0.25 -12.37 -8.48
CA ARG A 326 -0.51 -13.60 -8.77
C ARG A 326 -2.04 -13.43 -8.84
N HIS A 327 -2.57 -12.29 -8.46
CA HIS A 327 -4.02 -12.02 -8.47
C HIS A 327 -4.54 -11.43 -9.79
N VAL A 328 -3.67 -11.28 -10.78
CA VAL A 328 -3.99 -10.71 -12.10
C VAL A 328 -3.39 -11.56 -13.23
N ASN A 329 -3.56 -11.15 -14.48
CA ASN A 329 -3.05 -11.85 -15.66
C ASN A 329 -1.52 -11.72 -15.76
N SER A 330 -0.76 -12.50 -14.99
CA SER A 330 0.69 -12.37 -14.85
C SER A 330 1.52 -13.58 -15.26
N SER A 331 0.91 -14.70 -15.70
CA SER A 331 1.62 -15.95 -16.03
C SER A 331 2.74 -15.75 -17.05
N GLU A 332 2.47 -15.05 -18.15
CA GLU A 332 3.47 -14.72 -19.18
C GLU A 332 4.61 -13.86 -18.61
N ILE A 333 4.25 -12.89 -17.74
CA ILE A 333 5.22 -12.01 -17.09
C ILE A 333 6.10 -12.81 -16.12
N PHE A 334 5.53 -13.77 -15.39
CA PHE A 334 6.29 -14.64 -14.51
C PHE A 334 7.35 -15.42 -15.28
N SER A 335 7.00 -16.03 -16.40
CA SER A 335 7.94 -16.74 -17.26
C SER A 335 9.05 -15.84 -17.82
N LYS A 336 8.69 -14.61 -18.24
CA LYS A 336 9.67 -13.60 -18.67
C LYS A 336 10.63 -13.17 -17.56
N MET A 337 10.12 -13.06 -16.33
CA MET A 337 10.96 -12.70 -15.17
C MET A 337 11.85 -13.85 -14.73
N ASP A 338 11.36 -15.10 -14.76
CA ASP A 338 12.17 -16.28 -14.47
C ASP A 338 13.33 -16.39 -15.46
N ASN A 339 13.10 -16.16 -16.75
CA ASN A 339 14.16 -16.14 -17.75
C ASN A 339 15.17 -15.00 -17.47
N PHE A 340 14.70 -13.80 -17.15
CA PHE A 340 15.56 -12.68 -16.79
C PHE A 340 16.44 -12.99 -15.56
N ILE A 341 15.87 -13.59 -14.52
CA ILE A 341 16.59 -13.99 -13.30
C ILE A 341 17.60 -15.09 -13.64
N TRP A 342 17.24 -16.08 -14.47
CA TRP A 342 18.12 -17.14 -14.88
C TRP A 342 19.34 -16.62 -15.63
N GLN A 343 19.16 -15.68 -16.59
CA GLN A 343 20.28 -15.05 -17.29
C GLN A 343 21.26 -14.32 -16.34
N LYS A 344 20.74 -13.66 -15.29
CA LYS A 344 21.55 -13.03 -14.27
C LYS A 344 22.29 -14.06 -13.41
N THR A 345 21.62 -15.13 -13.03
CA THR A 345 22.19 -16.26 -12.29
C THR A 345 23.31 -16.91 -13.08
N TYR A 346 23.11 -17.18 -14.36
CA TYR A 346 24.15 -17.75 -15.24
C TYR A 346 25.40 -16.89 -15.24
N ARG A 347 25.27 -15.58 -15.46
CA ARG A 347 26.39 -14.63 -15.46
C ARG A 347 27.10 -14.56 -14.11
N PHE A 348 26.36 -14.61 -13.02
CA PHE A 348 26.90 -14.61 -11.66
C PHE A 348 27.77 -15.86 -11.44
N ILE A 349 27.28 -17.04 -11.76
CA ILE A 349 28.02 -18.30 -11.58
C ILE A 349 29.26 -18.37 -12.48
N ARG A 350 29.17 -17.87 -13.71
CA ARG A 350 30.33 -17.78 -14.63
C ARG A 350 31.43 -16.87 -14.08
N ARG A 351 31.08 -15.80 -13.38
CA ARG A 351 32.07 -14.93 -12.69
C ARG A 351 32.73 -15.61 -11.50
N LEU A 352 31.96 -16.39 -10.73
CA LEU A 352 32.52 -17.14 -9.60
C LEU A 352 33.51 -18.23 -10.06
N HIS A 353 33.33 -18.76 -11.27
CA HIS A 353 34.12 -19.87 -11.80
C HIS A 353 34.51 -19.64 -13.27
N PRO A 354 35.38 -18.64 -13.56
CA PRO A 354 35.72 -18.29 -14.94
C PRO A 354 36.39 -19.44 -15.70
N ASN A 355 37.21 -20.23 -15.00
CA ASN A 355 38.02 -21.32 -15.59
C ASN A 355 37.33 -22.70 -15.55
N LYS A 356 36.04 -22.79 -15.12
CA LYS A 356 35.31 -24.08 -15.08
C LYS A 356 34.38 -24.22 -16.28
N GLY A 357 34.38 -25.39 -16.90
CA GLY A 357 33.45 -25.74 -17.96
C GLY A 357 32.01 -25.83 -17.49
N TRP A 358 31.07 -25.70 -18.46
CA TRP A 358 29.63 -25.67 -18.16
C TRP A 358 29.12 -26.95 -17.50
N ASN A 359 29.64 -28.14 -17.88
CA ASN A 359 29.25 -29.40 -17.28
C ASN A 359 29.55 -29.46 -15.77
N TRP A 360 30.71 -28.95 -15.36
CA TRP A 360 31.08 -28.85 -13.96
C TRP A 360 30.14 -27.88 -13.21
N ILE A 361 29.86 -26.70 -13.77
CA ILE A 361 28.94 -25.71 -13.21
C ILE A 361 27.55 -26.31 -13.03
N LYS A 362 27.03 -26.97 -14.07
CA LYS A 362 25.73 -27.64 -14.05
C LYS A 362 25.64 -28.67 -12.93
N LYS A 363 26.66 -29.58 -12.86
CA LYS A 363 26.72 -30.60 -11.82
C LYS A 363 26.76 -29.99 -10.43
N LYS A 364 27.46 -28.88 -10.23
CA LYS A 364 27.64 -28.28 -8.91
C LYS A 364 26.42 -27.45 -8.46
N TYR A 365 25.84 -26.62 -9.33
CA TYR A 365 24.87 -25.57 -8.95
C TYR A 365 23.46 -25.80 -9.49
N PHE A 366 23.26 -26.69 -10.42
CA PHE A 366 21.97 -26.96 -11.05
C PHE A 366 21.56 -28.44 -11.01
N PRO A 367 21.59 -29.07 -9.83
CA PRO A 367 21.12 -30.46 -9.72
C PRO A 367 19.61 -30.51 -10.02
N PRO A 368 19.09 -31.66 -10.47
CA PRO A 368 17.65 -31.85 -10.59
C PRO A 368 16.98 -31.64 -9.23
N LEU A 369 15.98 -30.75 -9.19
CA LEU A 369 15.20 -30.48 -7.99
C LEU A 369 13.83 -31.17 -8.10
N VAL A 370 13.55 -32.07 -7.17
CA VAL A 370 12.25 -32.73 -7.06
C VAL A 370 11.38 -31.99 -6.07
N ARG A 371 10.18 -31.60 -6.50
CA ARG A 371 9.15 -30.97 -5.68
C ARG A 371 7.81 -31.71 -5.88
N LYS A 372 6.83 -31.45 -5.02
CA LYS A 372 5.46 -32.00 -5.17
C LYS A 372 4.84 -31.73 -6.56
N SER A 373 5.24 -30.62 -7.20
CA SER A 373 4.77 -30.21 -8.54
C SER A 373 5.57 -30.83 -9.71
N GLY A 374 6.52 -31.74 -9.44
CA GLY A 374 7.33 -32.40 -10.46
C GLY A 374 8.84 -32.16 -10.33
N LYS A 375 9.60 -32.64 -11.32
CA LYS A 375 11.05 -32.50 -11.44
C LYS A 375 11.41 -31.23 -12.19
N TRP A 376 12.26 -30.40 -11.60
CA TRP A 376 12.72 -29.14 -12.15
C TRP A 376 14.22 -29.16 -12.42
N ASN A 377 14.61 -28.79 -13.62
CA ASN A 377 16.00 -28.61 -14.00
C ASN A 377 16.36 -27.12 -14.00
N TRP A 378 17.67 -26.83 -13.96
CA TRP A 378 18.21 -25.47 -14.08
C TRP A 378 17.83 -24.53 -12.93
N ILE A 379 17.63 -25.07 -11.73
CA ILE A 379 17.37 -24.30 -10.52
C ILE A 379 18.70 -24.12 -9.78
N LEU A 380 19.09 -22.86 -9.56
CA LEU A 380 20.26 -22.56 -8.73
C LEU A 380 20.03 -23.12 -7.34
N THR A 381 20.92 -24.01 -6.91
CA THR A 381 20.83 -24.71 -5.63
C THR A 381 22.20 -24.69 -4.97
N ASP A 382 22.25 -24.30 -3.70
CA ASP A 382 23.42 -24.54 -2.87
C ASP A 382 23.32 -25.96 -2.25
N ARG A 383 24.23 -26.82 -2.63
CA ARG A 383 24.20 -28.22 -2.16
C ARG A 383 24.51 -28.39 -0.68
N LYS A 384 25.27 -27.45 -0.08
CA LYS A 384 25.63 -27.55 1.34
C LYS A 384 24.44 -27.28 2.24
N SER A 385 23.69 -26.18 1.95
CA SER A 385 22.53 -25.80 2.74
C SER A 385 21.20 -26.37 2.22
N GLY A 386 21.19 -26.94 1.01
CA GLY A 386 19.96 -27.40 0.35
C GLY A 386 19.05 -26.28 -0.12
N LYS A 387 19.44 -25.00 0.06
CA LYS A 387 18.66 -23.85 -0.37
C LYS A 387 18.67 -23.70 -1.88
N TYR A 388 17.55 -23.29 -2.45
CA TYR A 388 17.38 -23.11 -3.89
C TYR A 388 16.66 -21.81 -4.24
N LEU A 389 16.91 -21.30 -5.43
CA LEU A 389 16.26 -20.10 -5.97
C LEU A 389 14.87 -20.46 -6.45
N ILE A 390 13.85 -19.73 -5.94
CA ILE A 390 12.46 -19.96 -6.32
C ILE A 390 12.16 -19.31 -7.68
N LYS A 391 11.17 -19.87 -8.41
CA LYS A 391 10.63 -19.29 -9.64
C LYS A 391 9.31 -18.56 -9.38
N MET A 392 9.08 -17.49 -10.10
CA MET A 392 7.78 -16.80 -10.09
C MET A 392 6.68 -17.68 -10.70
N SER A 393 7.00 -18.45 -11.75
CA SER A 393 6.05 -19.36 -12.39
C SER A 393 5.55 -20.50 -11.49
N TRP A 394 6.15 -20.73 -10.33
CA TRP A 394 5.62 -21.68 -9.33
C TRP A 394 4.42 -21.15 -8.56
N TYR A 395 4.13 -19.84 -8.65
CA TYR A 395 2.99 -19.21 -8.00
C TYR A 395 1.79 -19.25 -8.92
N HIS A 396 0.81 -20.09 -8.56
CA HIS A 396 -0.44 -20.19 -9.32
C HIS A 396 -1.20 -18.87 -9.30
N ILE A 397 -1.76 -18.51 -10.44
CA ILE A 397 -2.66 -17.37 -10.57
C ILE A 397 -3.99 -17.74 -9.96
N HIS A 398 -4.48 -16.93 -9.02
CA HIS A 398 -5.82 -17.11 -8.45
C HIS A 398 -6.49 -15.75 -8.20
N TYR A 399 -7.79 -15.74 -8.34
CA TYR A 399 -8.57 -14.52 -8.17
C TYR A 399 -8.63 -14.10 -6.69
N HIS A 400 -8.39 -12.82 -6.45
CA HIS A 400 -8.47 -12.25 -5.13
C HIS A 400 -9.89 -12.33 -4.56
N ALA A 401 -10.04 -12.81 -3.32
CA ALA A 401 -11.28 -12.80 -2.58
C ALA A 401 -11.55 -11.39 -2.03
N MET A 402 -12.25 -10.57 -2.83
CA MET A 402 -12.55 -9.18 -2.46
C MET A 402 -13.42 -9.11 -1.21
N ILE A 403 -13.18 -8.08 -0.39
CA ILE A 403 -14.03 -7.78 0.76
C ILE A 403 -15.46 -7.43 0.30
N LYS A 404 -16.47 -7.93 1.01
CA LYS A 404 -17.86 -7.50 0.78
C LYS A 404 -18.01 -6.01 1.11
N HIS A 405 -18.91 -5.34 0.39
CA HIS A 405 -19.05 -3.90 0.27
C HIS A 405 -19.01 -3.13 1.60
N ASP A 406 -19.91 -3.45 2.51
CA ASP A 406 -20.15 -2.77 3.79
C ASP A 406 -19.56 -3.51 5.01
N TYR A 407 -18.85 -4.63 4.77
CA TYR A 407 -18.32 -5.42 5.88
C TYR A 407 -17.14 -4.74 6.56
N SER A 408 -17.23 -4.62 7.88
CA SER A 408 -16.17 -4.10 8.74
C SER A 408 -15.67 -5.22 9.68
N PRO A 409 -14.34 -5.32 9.92
CA PRO A 409 -13.80 -6.28 10.88
C PRO A 409 -14.13 -5.94 12.33
N TYR A 410 -14.70 -4.79 12.59
CA TYR A 410 -15.21 -4.36 13.90
C TYR A 410 -16.64 -4.82 14.15
N ASP A 411 -17.36 -5.28 13.12
CA ASP A 411 -18.66 -5.91 13.25
C ASP A 411 -18.51 -7.37 13.71
N LYS A 412 -18.92 -7.64 14.94
CA LYS A 412 -18.84 -8.98 15.56
C LYS A 412 -19.63 -10.04 14.77
N THR A 413 -20.71 -9.65 14.11
CA THR A 413 -21.54 -10.56 13.31
C THR A 413 -20.82 -11.07 12.05
N LYS A 414 -19.78 -10.39 11.61
CA LYS A 414 -19.00 -10.74 10.41
C LYS A 414 -17.69 -11.48 10.70
N LYS A 415 -17.46 -11.88 11.96
CA LYS A 415 -16.21 -12.56 12.37
C LYS A 415 -15.91 -13.80 11.54
N GLU A 416 -16.89 -14.66 11.34
CA GLU A 416 -16.75 -15.88 10.56
C GLU A 416 -16.39 -15.61 9.09
N TYR A 417 -17.03 -14.62 8.47
CA TYR A 417 -16.70 -14.17 7.12
C TYR A 417 -15.22 -13.81 7.01
N PHE A 418 -14.67 -13.03 7.94
CA PHE A 418 -13.27 -12.62 7.90
C PHE A 418 -12.30 -13.79 8.13
N VAL A 419 -12.65 -14.77 8.97
CA VAL A 419 -11.87 -16.00 9.13
C VAL A 419 -11.82 -16.77 7.81
N ASN A 420 -12.99 -17.03 7.19
CA ASN A 420 -13.10 -17.76 5.93
C ASN A 420 -12.42 -17.02 4.77
N ARG A 421 -12.54 -15.68 4.71
CA ARG A 421 -11.81 -14.88 3.73
C ARG A 421 -10.29 -14.99 3.90
N THR A 422 -9.80 -14.97 5.14
CA THR A 422 -8.35 -15.12 5.41
C THR A 422 -7.84 -16.48 4.94
N LYS A 423 -8.58 -17.58 5.18
CA LYS A 423 -8.23 -18.92 4.66
C LYS A 423 -8.13 -18.91 3.13
N ARG A 424 -9.11 -18.30 2.42
CA ARG A 424 -9.08 -18.18 0.94
C ARG A 424 -7.91 -17.35 0.41
N LEU A 425 -7.41 -16.39 1.16
CA LEU A 425 -6.28 -15.53 0.76
C LEU A 425 -4.92 -16.19 1.05
N SER A 426 -4.86 -17.21 1.91
CA SER A 426 -3.63 -17.93 2.27
C SER A 426 -3.32 -19.11 1.33
N VAL A 427 -4.22 -19.48 0.47
CA VAL A 427 -4.03 -20.47 -0.61
C VAL A 427 -3.31 -19.81 -1.78
#